data_8e1eb56d95b0a6db0f60d637813b17ee
#
_entry.id   8e1eb56d95b0a6db0f60d637813b17ee
#
_cell.length_a   1.000
_cell.length_b   1.000
_cell.length_c   1.000
_cell.angle_alpha   90.00
_cell.angle_beta   90.00
_cell.angle_gamma   90.00
#
_symmetry.space_group_name_H-M   'P 1'
#
loop_
_entity.id
_entity.type
_entity.pdbx_description
1 polymer ?
#
loop_
_entity_poly.entity_id
_entity_poly.type
_entity_poly.pdbx_seq_one_letter_code
_entity_poly.pdbx_strand_id
1 'polypeptide(L)'
;MLIGCSGGLVAENGGVVFKEGENNNAVETMVERDFVTSAENHLREKLGDEFDRHASHDNMYRLTETVFYKTIDRKVVEDALEDFKYLDQLEIYDSGFALHITDKRVNKGTSLKYLCERNGINMENVMAIGDSENDEDFLKEVGYKIAVGNAEEKLKEISTYACEKFYGDGVAEAIEKFAL
;
A
#
# COMPACT_ATOMS: atom_id res chain seq x y z
N MET A 1 4.82 20.01 -2.30
CA MET A 1 4.04 18.76 -2.28
C MET A 1 2.59 19.06 -2.69
N LEU A 2 2.00 18.25 -3.57
CA LEU A 2 0.64 18.50 -4.08
C LEU A 2 -0.46 18.22 -3.04
N ILE A 3 -0.21 17.36 -2.05
CA ILE A 3 -1.21 16.89 -1.06
C ILE A 3 -1.18 17.71 0.24
N GLY A 4 -0.11 18.43 0.52
CA GLY A 4 -0.01 19.32 1.69
C GLY A 4 -0.13 18.62 3.05
N CYS A 5 0.45 17.42 3.21
CA CYS A 5 0.49 16.73 4.50
C CYS A 5 1.67 17.24 5.37
N SER A 6 1.45 17.38 6.68
CA SER A 6 2.47 17.82 7.64
C SER A 6 3.14 16.66 8.40
N GLY A 7 2.57 15.46 8.34
CA GLY A 7 3.02 14.30 9.14
C GLY A 7 4.02 13.38 8.43
N GLY A 8 4.12 13.51 7.12
CA GLY A 8 4.87 12.58 6.28
C GLY A 8 3.97 11.82 5.30
N LEU A 9 4.56 10.92 4.53
CA LEU A 9 3.86 10.15 3.51
C LEU A 9 4.41 8.73 3.47
N VAL A 10 3.52 7.76 3.35
CA VAL A 10 3.84 6.36 3.05
C VAL A 10 3.38 6.09 1.62
N ALA A 11 4.26 5.54 0.80
CA ALA A 11 3.99 5.20 -0.59
C ALA A 11 4.45 3.78 -0.91
N GLU A 12 4.09 3.31 -2.11
CA GLU A 12 4.47 1.98 -2.60
C GLU A 12 4.14 0.86 -1.59
N ASN A 13 2.90 0.86 -1.10
CA ASN A 13 2.39 -0.11 -0.12
C ASN A 13 3.26 -0.29 1.13
N GLY A 14 3.97 0.77 1.55
CA GLY A 14 4.85 0.77 2.71
C GLY A 14 6.33 0.73 2.37
N GLY A 15 6.70 0.48 1.12
CA GLY A 15 8.11 0.41 0.72
C GLY A 15 8.85 1.73 0.80
N VAL A 16 8.13 2.84 0.69
CA VAL A 16 8.73 4.19 0.67
C VAL A 16 8.07 5.07 1.74
N VAL A 17 8.90 5.76 2.50
CA VAL A 17 8.49 6.75 3.50
C VAL A 17 9.10 8.10 3.15
N PHE A 18 8.28 9.13 3.17
CA PHE A 18 8.72 10.51 3.08
C PHE A 18 8.41 11.24 4.39
N LYS A 19 9.41 11.91 4.93
CA LYS A 19 9.25 12.78 6.10
C LYS A 19 9.69 14.19 5.74
N GLU A 20 8.83 15.17 6.04
CA GLU A 20 9.19 16.57 6.02
C GLU A 20 10.03 16.89 7.25
N GLY A 21 11.25 17.37 7.09
CA GLY A 21 12.16 17.71 8.19
C GLY A 21 12.69 19.12 8.03
N GLU A 22 13.11 19.74 9.13
CA GLU A 22 13.61 21.12 9.16
C GLU A 22 14.86 21.34 8.26
N ASN A 23 15.58 20.27 7.91
CA ASN A 23 16.84 20.39 7.14
C ASN A 23 16.95 19.51 5.90
N ASN A 24 16.06 18.55 5.66
CA ASN A 24 16.05 17.73 4.44
C ASN A 24 14.71 17.01 4.30
N ASN A 25 14.08 17.21 3.16
CA ASN A 25 13.00 16.32 2.69
C ASN A 25 13.66 14.99 2.30
N ALA A 26 13.58 13.99 3.15
CA ALA A 26 14.18 12.68 2.90
C ALA A 26 13.13 11.70 2.40
N VAL A 27 13.41 11.08 1.26
CA VAL A 27 12.75 9.86 0.81
C VAL A 27 13.58 8.69 1.34
N GLU A 28 12.96 7.84 2.14
CA GLU A 28 13.61 6.64 2.70
C GLU A 28 12.94 5.40 2.08
N THR A 29 13.72 4.46 1.56
CA THR A 29 13.24 3.13 1.21
C THR A 29 13.30 2.23 2.43
N MET A 30 12.20 1.57 2.75
CA MET A 30 12.09 0.69 3.93
C MET A 30 12.71 -0.68 3.69
N VAL A 31 12.89 -1.04 2.42
CA VAL A 31 13.53 -2.28 1.94
C VAL A 31 14.32 -2.03 0.68
N GLU A 32 15.30 -2.88 0.42
CA GLU A 32 15.94 -2.96 -0.89
C GLU A 32 14.99 -3.62 -1.90
N ARG A 33 15.08 -3.24 -3.16
CA ARG A 33 14.21 -3.75 -4.25
C ARG A 33 14.66 -5.13 -4.79
N ASP A 34 15.53 -5.83 -4.11
CA ASP A 34 16.21 -7.06 -4.58
C ASP A 34 15.24 -8.19 -4.92
N PHE A 35 14.31 -8.53 -4.03
CA PHE A 35 13.31 -9.58 -4.28
C PHE A 35 12.33 -9.17 -5.38
N VAL A 36 11.87 -7.93 -5.38
CA VAL A 36 10.93 -7.41 -6.39
C VAL A 36 11.61 -7.34 -7.77
N THR A 37 12.87 -6.90 -7.84
CA THR A 37 13.64 -6.91 -9.10
C THR A 37 13.86 -8.33 -9.62
N SER A 38 14.13 -9.28 -8.72
CA SER A 38 14.27 -10.69 -9.09
C SER A 38 12.95 -11.27 -9.60
N ALA A 39 11.82 -10.93 -8.96
CA ALA A 39 10.49 -11.33 -9.39
C ALA A 39 10.11 -10.71 -10.74
N GLU A 40 10.43 -9.44 -10.97
CA GLU A 40 10.22 -8.75 -12.24
C GLU A 40 10.96 -9.44 -13.39
N ASN A 41 12.22 -9.80 -13.18
CA ASN A 41 13.01 -10.54 -14.19
C ASN A 41 12.41 -11.91 -14.48
N HIS A 42 12.00 -12.63 -13.43
CA HIS A 42 11.35 -13.93 -13.55
C HIS A 42 10.02 -13.83 -14.33
N LEU A 43 9.19 -12.84 -14.01
CA LEU A 43 7.94 -12.58 -14.72
C LEU A 43 8.16 -12.19 -16.18
N ARG A 44 9.21 -11.43 -16.50
CA ARG A 44 9.58 -11.13 -17.89
C ARG A 44 9.93 -12.39 -18.68
N GLU A 45 10.65 -13.33 -18.07
CA GLU A 45 10.97 -14.63 -18.68
C GLU A 45 9.73 -15.48 -18.91
N LYS A 46 8.79 -15.50 -17.94
CA LYS A 46 7.58 -16.34 -18.00
C LYS A 46 6.50 -15.77 -18.91
N LEU A 47 6.26 -14.47 -18.86
CA LEU A 47 5.17 -13.81 -19.57
C LEU A 47 5.58 -13.28 -20.96
N GLY A 48 6.89 -13.11 -21.22
CA GLY A 48 7.37 -12.56 -22.50
C GLY A 48 6.75 -11.20 -22.80
N ASP A 49 6.21 -11.04 -24.03
CA ASP A 49 5.59 -9.79 -24.48
C ASP A 49 4.35 -9.37 -23.66
N GLU A 50 3.70 -10.31 -22.97
CA GLU A 50 2.57 -10.01 -22.10
C GLU A 50 3.01 -9.19 -20.86
N PHE A 51 4.24 -9.39 -20.39
CA PHE A 51 4.78 -8.57 -19.30
C PHE A 51 4.71 -7.08 -19.63
N ASP A 52 5.33 -6.66 -20.73
CA ASP A 52 5.40 -5.25 -21.11
C ASP A 52 4.04 -4.66 -21.50
N ARG A 53 3.10 -5.49 -21.96
CA ARG A 53 1.73 -5.09 -22.28
C ARG A 53 0.92 -4.70 -21.05
N HIS A 54 1.16 -5.35 -19.91
CA HIS A 54 0.37 -5.21 -18.69
C HIS A 54 1.10 -4.50 -17.55
N ALA A 55 2.44 -4.44 -17.58
CA ALA A 55 3.23 -3.73 -16.59
C ALA A 55 2.95 -2.22 -16.65
N SER A 56 2.88 -1.59 -15.49
CA SER A 56 2.74 -0.13 -15.41
C SER A 56 3.96 0.57 -16.02
N HIS A 57 3.71 1.59 -16.83
CA HIS A 57 4.78 2.44 -17.37
C HIS A 57 5.56 3.19 -16.28
N ASP A 58 4.95 3.36 -15.10
CA ASP A 58 5.57 4.05 -13.96
C ASP A 58 6.53 3.15 -13.17
N ASN A 59 6.64 1.84 -13.48
CA ASN A 59 7.55 0.93 -12.78
C ASN A 59 9.01 1.39 -12.83
N MET A 60 9.41 2.12 -13.88
CA MET A 60 10.74 2.71 -13.99
C MET A 60 11.05 3.78 -12.93
N TYR A 61 10.04 4.34 -12.28
CA TYR A 61 10.16 5.35 -11.22
C TYR A 61 9.90 4.78 -9.82
N ARG A 62 9.43 3.52 -9.72
CA ARG A 62 9.14 2.88 -8.45
C ARG A 62 10.41 2.35 -7.80
N LEU A 63 10.52 2.58 -6.50
CA LEU A 63 11.70 2.28 -5.72
C LEU A 63 11.67 0.88 -5.11
N THR A 64 10.46 0.35 -4.78
CA THR A 64 10.32 -0.85 -3.95
C THR A 64 9.28 -1.85 -4.44
N GLU A 65 8.43 -1.49 -5.41
CA GLU A 65 7.38 -2.38 -5.92
C GLU A 65 7.37 -2.46 -7.45
N THR A 66 6.71 -3.49 -7.99
CA THR A 66 6.34 -3.60 -9.42
C THR A 66 4.82 -3.70 -9.52
N VAL A 67 4.26 -2.98 -10.50
CA VAL A 67 2.82 -2.82 -10.66
C VAL A 67 2.38 -3.28 -12.05
N PHE A 68 1.26 -4.02 -12.08
CA PHE A 68 0.57 -4.39 -13.31
C PHE A 68 -0.81 -3.72 -13.35
N TYR A 69 -1.23 -3.25 -14.52
CA TYR A 69 -2.61 -2.80 -14.72
C TYR A 69 -3.58 -3.97 -14.56
N LYS A 70 -4.82 -3.68 -14.16
CA LYS A 70 -5.91 -4.69 -14.06
C LYS A 70 -6.36 -5.26 -15.41
N THR A 71 -5.54 -5.16 -16.42
CA THR A 71 -5.70 -5.79 -17.72
C THR A 71 -5.14 -7.21 -17.77
N ILE A 72 -4.43 -7.64 -16.72
CA ILE A 72 -3.98 -9.01 -16.49
C ILE A 72 -4.72 -9.58 -15.27
N ASP A 73 -5.07 -10.86 -15.33
CA ASP A 73 -5.65 -11.56 -14.19
C ASP A 73 -4.58 -11.84 -13.13
N ARG A 74 -4.93 -11.62 -11.85
CA ARG A 74 -4.07 -11.93 -10.70
C ARG A 74 -3.54 -13.36 -10.76
N LYS A 75 -4.40 -14.31 -11.12
CA LYS A 75 -4.03 -15.73 -11.22
C LYS A 75 -2.92 -15.98 -12.24
N VAL A 76 -2.88 -15.26 -13.35
CA VAL A 76 -1.82 -15.38 -14.36
C VAL A 76 -0.47 -14.95 -13.78
N VAL A 77 -0.45 -13.89 -12.98
CA VAL A 77 0.76 -13.41 -12.30
C VAL A 77 1.19 -14.40 -11.21
N GLU A 78 0.25 -14.92 -10.42
CA GLU A 78 0.52 -15.92 -9.37
C GLU A 78 1.04 -17.23 -9.98
N ASP A 79 0.42 -17.74 -11.03
CA ASP A 79 0.86 -18.96 -11.73
C ASP A 79 2.27 -18.78 -12.35
N ALA A 80 2.57 -17.58 -12.87
CA ALA A 80 3.89 -17.28 -13.42
C ALA A 80 4.98 -17.18 -12.33
N LEU A 81 4.59 -16.90 -11.08
CA LEU A 81 5.49 -16.85 -9.92
C LEU A 81 5.56 -18.17 -9.14
N GLU A 82 4.77 -19.22 -9.49
CA GLU A 82 4.67 -20.45 -8.70
C GLU A 82 6.03 -21.11 -8.42
N ASP A 83 6.94 -21.10 -9.39
CA ASP A 83 8.29 -21.65 -9.27
C ASP A 83 9.37 -20.60 -8.94
N PHE A 84 8.96 -19.38 -8.56
CA PHE A 84 9.91 -18.33 -8.18
C PHE A 84 10.55 -18.62 -6.83
N LYS A 85 11.88 -18.61 -6.81
CA LYS A 85 12.70 -19.02 -5.65
C LYS A 85 12.38 -18.28 -4.35
N TYR A 86 11.95 -17.01 -4.45
CA TYR A 86 11.71 -16.13 -3.30
C TYR A 86 10.23 -15.73 -3.21
N LEU A 87 9.32 -16.60 -3.66
CA LEU A 87 7.89 -16.32 -3.61
C LEU A 87 7.38 -16.01 -2.20
N ASP A 88 7.93 -16.69 -1.19
CA ASP A 88 7.61 -16.47 0.23
C ASP A 88 8.05 -15.11 0.77
N GLN A 89 8.89 -14.37 0.03
CA GLN A 89 9.35 -13.02 0.36
C GLN A 89 8.49 -11.92 -0.31
N LEU A 90 7.53 -12.31 -1.14
CA LEU A 90 6.68 -11.38 -1.87
C LEU A 90 5.27 -11.35 -1.29
N GLU A 91 4.61 -10.21 -1.48
CA GLU A 91 3.17 -10.03 -1.30
C GLU A 91 2.57 -9.45 -2.58
N ILE A 92 1.37 -9.90 -2.95
CA ILE A 92 0.64 -9.41 -4.12
C ILE A 92 -0.67 -8.78 -3.63
N TYR A 93 -0.77 -7.48 -3.71
CA TYR A 93 -1.98 -6.72 -3.37
C TYR A 93 -2.79 -6.40 -4.62
N ASP A 94 -4.10 -6.48 -4.48
CA ASP A 94 -5.07 -5.99 -5.45
C ASP A 94 -5.71 -4.70 -4.90
N SER A 95 -5.44 -3.57 -5.55
CA SER A 95 -6.02 -2.28 -5.17
C SER A 95 -7.35 -1.98 -5.89
N GLY A 96 -7.90 -2.94 -6.64
CA GLY A 96 -9.04 -2.70 -7.53
C GLY A 96 -8.66 -2.05 -8.87
N PHE A 97 -7.57 -1.31 -8.92
CA PHE A 97 -7.04 -0.63 -10.12
C PHE A 97 -5.80 -1.32 -10.71
N ALA A 98 -5.01 -1.95 -9.85
CA ALA A 98 -3.74 -2.55 -10.22
C ALA A 98 -3.39 -3.72 -9.28
N LEU A 99 -2.51 -4.59 -9.76
CA LEU A 99 -1.82 -5.59 -8.95
C LEU A 99 -0.45 -5.04 -8.57
N HIS A 100 -0.12 -5.09 -7.29
CA HIS A 100 1.14 -4.61 -6.73
C HIS A 100 1.94 -5.80 -6.21
N ILE A 101 3.15 -5.98 -6.71
CA ILE A 101 4.09 -6.98 -6.19
C ILE A 101 5.09 -6.25 -5.32
N THR A 102 5.08 -6.57 -4.04
CA THR A 102 5.84 -5.87 -3.00
C THR A 102 6.70 -6.84 -2.21
N ASP A 103 7.63 -6.31 -1.45
CA ASP A 103 8.40 -7.08 -0.47
C ASP A 103 7.55 -7.30 0.79
N LYS A 104 7.42 -8.55 1.22
CA LYS A 104 6.62 -8.94 2.39
C LYS A 104 7.14 -8.40 3.73
N ARG A 105 8.40 -7.93 3.77
CA ARG A 105 9.00 -7.36 4.99
C ARG A 105 8.39 -6.02 5.38
N VAL A 106 7.66 -5.36 4.48
CA VAL A 106 7.01 -4.07 4.70
C VAL A 106 5.58 -4.06 4.20
N ASN A 107 4.76 -3.25 4.83
CA ASN A 107 3.39 -2.95 4.42
C ASN A 107 3.01 -1.54 4.90
N LYS A 108 1.83 -1.06 4.55
CA LYS A 108 1.36 0.28 4.97
C LYS A 108 1.34 0.44 6.50
N GLY A 109 1.02 -0.62 7.26
CA GLY A 109 0.95 -0.60 8.72
C GLY A 109 2.33 -0.46 9.37
N THR A 110 3.31 -1.26 8.94
CA THR A 110 4.68 -1.19 9.47
C THR A 110 5.31 0.18 9.23
N SER A 111 5.08 0.76 8.06
CA SER A 111 5.64 2.07 7.70
C SER A 111 4.89 3.25 8.34
N LEU A 112 3.57 3.13 8.55
CA LEU A 112 2.82 4.07 9.36
C LEU A 112 3.33 4.08 10.81
N LYS A 113 3.55 2.90 11.38
CA LYS A 113 4.10 2.76 12.73
C LYS A 113 5.49 3.42 12.84
N TYR A 114 6.37 3.17 11.87
CA TYR A 114 7.67 3.82 11.80
C TYR A 114 7.56 5.36 11.79
N LEU A 115 6.65 5.93 10.98
CA LEU A 115 6.41 7.37 10.95
C LEU A 115 5.86 7.90 12.27
N CYS A 116 4.91 7.19 12.89
CA CYS A 116 4.33 7.56 14.16
C CYS A 116 5.37 7.57 15.28
N GLU A 117 6.20 6.54 15.36
CA GLU A 117 7.30 6.47 16.35
C GLU A 117 8.28 7.63 16.18
N ARG A 118 8.65 7.98 14.96
CA ARG A 118 9.54 9.12 14.67
C ARG A 118 8.94 10.48 14.98
N ASN A 119 7.62 10.58 15.04
CA ASN A 119 6.90 11.80 15.38
C ASN A 119 6.39 11.81 16.84
N GLY A 120 6.70 10.76 17.62
CA GLY A 120 6.23 10.63 19.02
C GLY A 120 4.71 10.44 19.13
N ILE A 121 4.08 9.85 18.10
CA ILE A 121 2.64 9.60 18.03
C ILE A 121 2.37 8.16 18.45
N ASN A 122 1.47 7.97 19.43
CA ASN A 122 0.99 6.63 19.78
C ASN A 122 -0.05 6.17 18.76
N MET A 123 0.12 4.96 18.23
CA MET A 123 -0.78 4.34 17.24
C MET A 123 -2.24 4.24 17.74
N GLU A 124 -2.47 4.12 19.04
CA GLU A 124 -3.82 4.14 19.64
C GLU A 124 -4.56 5.47 19.42
N ASN A 125 -3.83 6.56 19.17
CA ASN A 125 -4.38 7.88 18.90
C ASN A 125 -4.46 8.21 17.41
N VAL A 126 -4.16 7.23 16.55
CA VAL A 126 -4.21 7.39 15.09
C VAL A 126 -5.56 6.91 14.56
N MET A 127 -6.18 7.70 13.70
CA MET A 127 -7.32 7.31 12.91
C MET A 127 -6.84 6.95 11.50
N ALA A 128 -7.16 5.75 11.06
CA ALA A 128 -6.90 5.28 9.70
C ALA A 128 -8.23 5.07 8.96
N ILE A 129 -8.26 5.45 7.69
CA ILE A 129 -9.43 5.33 6.82
C ILE A 129 -9.01 4.58 5.57
N GLY A 130 -9.74 3.51 5.21
CA GLY A 130 -9.40 2.65 4.07
C GLY A 130 -10.62 2.13 3.33
N ASP A 131 -10.37 1.49 2.18
CA ASP A 131 -11.42 0.93 1.32
C ASP A 131 -11.10 -0.45 0.72
N SER A 132 -9.84 -0.90 0.70
CA SER A 132 -9.42 -2.10 -0.02
C SER A 132 -8.47 -3.00 0.76
N GLU A 133 -8.17 -4.20 0.22
CA GLU A 133 -7.35 -5.23 0.84
C GLU A 133 -6.00 -4.70 1.37
N ASN A 134 -5.32 -3.87 0.60
CA ASN A 134 -4.02 -3.31 0.99
C ASN A 134 -4.08 -2.27 2.12
N ASP A 135 -5.28 -1.98 2.65
CA ASP A 135 -5.50 -1.10 3.79
C ASP A 135 -5.67 -1.88 5.11
N GLU A 136 -5.85 -3.20 5.05
CA GLU A 136 -6.00 -4.02 6.26
C GLU A 136 -4.82 -3.87 7.21
N ASP A 137 -3.61 -3.84 6.68
CA ASP A 137 -2.39 -3.82 7.48
C ASP A 137 -2.32 -2.61 8.41
N PHE A 138 -2.61 -1.40 7.91
CA PHE A 138 -2.56 -0.23 8.76
C PHE A 138 -3.82 -0.06 9.60
N LEU A 139 -4.98 -0.51 9.13
CA LEU A 139 -6.18 -0.50 9.96
C LEU A 139 -6.03 -1.38 11.20
N LYS A 140 -5.37 -2.53 11.09
CA LYS A 140 -5.14 -3.43 12.23
C LYS A 140 -4.30 -2.79 13.33
N GLU A 141 -3.39 -1.89 12.98
CA GLU A 141 -2.38 -1.31 13.88
C GLU A 141 -2.85 -0.06 14.63
N VAL A 142 -3.94 0.60 14.21
CA VAL A 142 -4.37 1.89 14.76
C VAL A 142 -5.51 1.77 15.77
N GLY A 143 -5.70 2.83 16.59
CA GLY A 143 -6.80 2.88 17.57
C GLY A 143 -8.16 3.12 16.92
N TYR A 144 -8.26 3.97 15.91
CA TYR A 144 -9.52 4.29 15.21
C TYR A 144 -9.49 3.75 13.77
N LYS A 145 -10.23 2.67 13.56
CA LYS A 145 -10.26 1.91 12.31
C LYS A 145 -11.53 2.25 11.55
N ILE A 146 -11.42 2.96 10.45
CA ILE A 146 -12.57 3.45 9.69
C ILE A 146 -12.56 2.85 8.29
N ALA A 147 -13.70 2.30 7.86
CA ALA A 147 -13.95 1.91 6.49
C ALA A 147 -14.92 2.90 5.83
N VAL A 148 -14.64 3.37 4.62
CA VAL A 148 -15.63 4.15 3.85
C VAL A 148 -16.76 3.25 3.35
N GLY A 149 -17.92 3.84 2.99
CA GLY A 149 -19.13 3.07 2.65
C GLY A 149 -18.97 2.10 1.47
N ASN A 150 -18.09 2.42 0.52
CA ASN A 150 -17.75 1.53 -0.60
C ASN A 150 -16.59 0.57 -0.31
N ALA A 151 -16.09 0.50 0.92
CA ALA A 151 -15.02 -0.41 1.27
C ALA A 151 -15.45 -1.89 1.14
N GLU A 152 -14.47 -2.76 0.94
CA GLU A 152 -14.66 -4.20 0.94
C GLU A 152 -15.22 -4.69 2.27
N GLU A 153 -16.09 -5.72 2.23
CA GLU A 153 -16.74 -6.25 3.43
C GLU A 153 -15.74 -6.71 4.50
N LYS A 154 -14.63 -7.33 4.09
CA LYS A 154 -13.57 -7.74 5.02
C LYS A 154 -12.98 -6.55 5.80
N LEU A 155 -12.82 -5.40 5.13
CA LEU A 155 -12.30 -4.21 5.77
C LEU A 155 -13.32 -3.61 6.75
N LYS A 156 -14.60 -3.62 6.39
CA LYS A 156 -15.69 -3.21 7.29
C LYS A 156 -15.77 -4.06 8.54
N GLU A 157 -15.56 -5.40 8.41
CA GLU A 157 -15.58 -6.34 9.53
C GLU A 157 -14.51 -6.05 10.59
N ILE A 158 -13.31 -5.57 10.18
CA ILE A 158 -12.22 -5.22 11.11
C ILE A 158 -12.26 -3.76 11.57
N SER A 159 -13.16 -2.95 11.00
CA SER A 159 -13.28 -1.53 11.32
C SER A 159 -14.11 -1.32 12.58
N THR A 160 -13.77 -0.28 13.36
CA THR A 160 -14.58 0.17 14.48
C THR A 160 -15.78 1.00 14.04
N TYR A 161 -15.71 1.55 12.84
CA TYR A 161 -16.80 2.29 12.21
C TYR A 161 -16.74 2.15 10.68
N ALA A 162 -17.89 1.86 10.07
CA ALA A 162 -18.09 1.92 8.63
C ALA A 162 -18.94 3.14 8.30
N CYS A 163 -18.43 4.00 7.42
CA CYS A 163 -19.14 5.21 6.98
C CYS A 163 -20.36 4.84 6.14
N GLU A 164 -21.39 5.67 6.20
CA GLU A 164 -22.56 5.57 5.31
C GLU A 164 -22.23 6.11 3.92
N LYS A 165 -21.39 7.16 3.86
CA LYS A 165 -20.99 7.82 2.62
C LYS A 165 -19.80 7.10 1.96
N PHE A 166 -19.70 7.29 0.65
CA PHE A 166 -18.74 6.61 -0.21
C PHE A 166 -17.57 7.53 -0.55
N TYR A 167 -16.40 6.92 -0.85
CA TYR A 167 -15.21 7.63 -1.32
C TYR A 167 -14.83 8.83 -0.43
N GLY A 168 -14.53 9.97 -1.03
CA GLY A 168 -14.15 11.19 -0.33
C GLY A 168 -15.20 11.73 0.63
N ASP A 169 -16.50 11.52 0.34
CA ASP A 169 -17.58 11.90 1.27
C ASP A 169 -17.57 11.04 2.53
N GLY A 170 -17.19 9.76 2.42
CA GLY A 170 -16.96 8.88 3.56
C GLY A 170 -15.76 9.32 4.41
N VAL A 171 -14.69 9.79 3.75
CA VAL A 171 -13.54 10.38 4.46
C VAL A 171 -13.95 11.63 5.23
N ALA A 172 -14.73 12.52 4.61
CA ALA A 172 -15.25 13.72 5.29
C ALA A 172 -16.13 13.36 6.49
N GLU A 173 -17.02 12.37 6.35
CA GLU A 173 -17.85 11.86 7.44
C GLU A 173 -17.00 11.36 8.62
N ALA A 174 -15.95 10.60 8.34
CA ALA A 174 -15.04 10.10 9.37
C ALA A 174 -14.33 11.24 10.12
N ILE A 175 -13.84 12.23 9.40
CA ILE A 175 -13.16 13.40 9.97
C ILE A 175 -14.12 14.21 10.84
N GLU A 176 -15.32 14.51 10.35
CA GLU A 176 -16.34 15.25 11.11
C GLU A 176 -16.75 14.54 12.40
N LYS A 177 -16.78 13.22 12.39
CA LYS A 177 -17.24 12.42 13.53
C LYS A 177 -16.16 12.19 14.59
N PHE A 178 -14.89 12.04 14.21
CA PHE A 178 -13.84 11.55 15.09
C PHE A 178 -12.66 12.51 15.28
N ALA A 179 -12.51 13.53 14.42
CA ALA A 179 -11.37 14.44 14.45
C ALA A 179 -11.75 15.93 14.67
N LEU A 180 -13.02 16.30 14.62
CA LEU A 180 -13.54 17.63 14.91
C LEU A 180 -14.48 17.59 16.12
#